data_7c6a26bf681f27f1aa92de8cfdb02898
#
_entry.id   7c6a26bf681f27f1aa92de8cfdb02898
#
_cell.length_a   1.000
_cell.length_b   1.000
_cell.length_c   1.000
_cell.angle_alpha   90.00
_cell.angle_beta   90.00
_cell.angle_gamma   90.00
#
_symmetry.space_group_name_H-M   'P 1'
#
loop_
_entity.id
_entity.type
_entity.pdbx_description
1 polymer ?
#
loop_
_entity_poly.entity_id
_entity_poly.type
_entity_poly.pdbx_seq_one_letter_code
_entity_poly.pdbx_strand_id
1 'polypeptide(L)'
;MLYPYVMDFAKLTRYDATFRSDSLQIDSYELDLDLGEATTSPTFPVEVGVKLTSKSEQIFLDYLGESVESVTINGNPVPWEQKGGRIVLDVPAGLVGRPIALHVCAHSRYSRSGQGLHRFTDPQDGNTYLYSHSEPSDARRIFPCFDQPDLKAQCTVRMTVPQGWVALSNQPETTREAGAHGDTVTFRATPPVSTYLMAFATGPYVAQRDTWRSPDGKREIELGVWSRASMAEHVDSEILEVT
;
A
#
# COMPACT_ATOMS: atom_id res chain seq x y z
N MET A 1 14.44 -41.35 2.57
CA MET A 1 13.06 -40.99 2.17
C MET A 1 12.94 -39.50 2.38
N LEU A 2 13.22 -38.70 1.33
CA LEU A 2 13.16 -37.24 1.39
C LEU A 2 11.67 -36.86 1.24
N TYR A 3 11.08 -36.34 2.29
CA TYR A 3 9.79 -35.66 2.17
C TYR A 3 9.94 -34.48 1.21
N PRO A 4 9.11 -34.36 0.17
CA PRO A 4 9.09 -33.16 -0.64
C PRO A 4 8.54 -32.05 0.26
N TYR A 5 9.41 -31.16 0.68
CA TYR A 5 9.06 -29.91 1.32
C TYR A 5 8.29 -29.10 0.26
N VAL A 6 6.98 -29.15 0.30
CA VAL A 6 6.15 -28.20 -0.46
C VAL A 6 6.41 -26.85 0.18
N MET A 7 7.29 -26.07 -0.44
CA MET A 7 7.55 -24.70 0.01
C MET A 7 6.25 -23.91 -0.12
N ASP A 8 5.59 -23.65 1.01
CA ASP A 8 4.50 -22.68 1.10
C ASP A 8 5.13 -21.29 0.97
N PHE A 9 5.33 -20.85 -0.27
CA PHE A 9 5.97 -19.56 -0.58
C PHE A 9 5.15 -18.36 -0.08
N ALA A 10 3.90 -18.56 0.35
CA ALA A 10 3.07 -17.49 0.87
C ALA A 10 3.50 -17.01 2.27
N LYS A 11 4.33 -17.79 2.98
CA LYS A 11 4.83 -17.44 4.32
C LYS A 11 6.31 -17.07 4.28
N LEU A 12 6.64 -15.94 4.92
CA LEU A 12 8.03 -15.54 5.14
C LEU A 12 8.63 -16.45 6.23
N THR A 13 9.67 -17.21 5.88
CA THR A 13 10.39 -18.02 6.86
C THR A 13 11.42 -17.18 7.62
N ARG A 14 11.90 -17.69 8.76
CA ARG A 14 13.00 -17.03 9.48
C ARG A 14 14.26 -16.89 8.62
N TYR A 15 14.54 -17.89 7.77
CA TYR A 15 15.65 -17.82 6.82
C TYR A 15 15.46 -16.69 5.81
N ASP A 16 14.28 -16.57 5.19
CA ASP A 16 13.99 -15.50 4.25
C ASP A 16 14.12 -14.12 4.91
N ALA A 17 13.60 -13.96 6.13
CA ALA A 17 13.67 -12.71 6.87
C ALA A 17 15.12 -12.31 7.18
N THR A 18 15.92 -13.25 7.67
CA THR A 18 17.36 -13.02 7.92
C THR A 18 18.10 -12.67 6.62
N PHE A 19 17.85 -13.43 5.55
CA PHE A 19 18.45 -13.16 4.25
C PHE A 19 18.15 -11.74 3.76
N ARG A 20 16.90 -11.31 3.85
CA ARG A 20 16.50 -9.95 3.44
C ARG A 20 17.16 -8.88 4.31
N SER A 21 17.12 -9.02 5.63
CA SER A 21 17.73 -8.04 6.55
C SER A 21 19.24 -7.89 6.34
N ASP A 22 19.93 -8.99 5.98
CA ASP A 22 21.40 -8.98 5.75
C ASP A 22 21.77 -8.45 4.36
N SER A 23 20.89 -8.64 3.37
CA SER A 23 21.21 -8.40 1.96
C SER A 23 20.51 -7.18 1.35
N LEU A 24 19.43 -6.67 1.94
CA LEU A 24 18.65 -5.56 1.38
C LEU A 24 18.67 -4.34 2.30
N GLN A 25 18.84 -3.18 1.68
CA GLN A 25 18.53 -1.89 2.27
C GLN A 25 17.47 -1.24 1.39
N ILE A 26 16.30 -0.94 1.97
CA ILE A 26 15.20 -0.30 1.28
C ILE A 26 15.17 1.16 1.71
N ASP A 27 15.28 2.08 0.74
CA ASP A 27 15.31 3.52 1.03
C ASP A 27 13.92 4.14 0.93
N SER A 28 13.18 3.85 -0.16
CA SER A 28 11.85 4.41 -0.35
C SER A 28 10.95 3.56 -1.24
N TYR A 29 9.63 3.74 -1.04
CA TYR A 29 8.57 3.31 -1.95
C TYR A 29 7.87 4.51 -2.57
N GLU A 30 7.55 4.41 -3.84
CA GLU A 30 6.60 5.25 -4.57
C GLU A 30 5.45 4.35 -4.99
N LEU A 31 4.26 4.56 -4.42
CA LEU A 31 3.08 3.75 -4.66
C LEU A 31 2.06 4.54 -5.46
N ASP A 32 1.60 3.97 -6.57
CA ASP A 32 0.53 4.52 -7.37
C ASP A 32 -0.60 3.48 -7.48
N LEU A 33 -1.78 3.80 -6.95
CA LEU A 33 -2.96 2.95 -6.97
C LEU A 33 -4.03 3.60 -7.84
N ASP A 34 -4.40 2.96 -8.96
CA ASP A 34 -5.54 3.41 -9.75
C ASP A 34 -6.83 2.74 -9.28
N LEU A 35 -7.59 3.48 -8.49
CA LEU A 35 -8.88 3.07 -7.92
C LEU A 35 -10.06 3.77 -8.63
N GLY A 36 -9.84 4.40 -9.78
CA GLY A 36 -10.87 5.14 -10.53
C GLY A 36 -12.09 4.29 -10.88
N GLU A 37 -11.90 2.98 -11.12
CA GLU A 37 -12.95 2.02 -11.42
C GLU A 37 -13.40 1.19 -10.20
N ALA A 38 -13.22 1.68 -8.99
CA ALA A 38 -13.51 0.96 -7.75
C ALA A 38 -14.94 0.42 -7.62
N THR A 39 -15.90 1.02 -8.30
CA THR A 39 -17.32 0.59 -8.25
C THR A 39 -17.63 -0.54 -9.23
N THR A 40 -16.86 -0.70 -10.28
CA THR A 40 -17.17 -1.58 -11.43
C THR A 40 -16.17 -2.71 -11.60
N SER A 41 -14.87 -2.42 -11.49
CA SER A 41 -13.82 -3.43 -11.69
C SER A 41 -13.60 -4.30 -10.44
N PRO A 42 -13.33 -5.61 -10.58
CA PRO A 42 -12.92 -6.48 -9.47
C PRO A 42 -11.46 -6.31 -9.06
N THR A 43 -10.65 -5.65 -9.89
CA THR A 43 -9.22 -5.44 -9.73
C THR A 43 -8.86 -3.98 -9.93
N PHE A 44 -7.65 -3.61 -9.57
CA PHE A 44 -7.10 -2.27 -9.79
C PHE A 44 -5.62 -2.34 -10.18
N PRO A 45 -5.17 -1.46 -11.09
CA PRO A 45 -3.75 -1.29 -11.40
C PRO A 45 -2.98 -0.76 -10.20
N VAL A 46 -1.76 -1.25 -10.02
CA VAL A 46 -0.81 -0.72 -9.04
C VAL A 46 0.58 -0.64 -9.65
N GLU A 47 1.22 0.50 -9.48
CA GLU A 47 2.61 0.69 -9.84
C GLU A 47 3.43 0.95 -8.58
N VAL A 48 4.57 0.27 -8.47
CA VAL A 48 5.44 0.37 -7.31
C VAL A 48 6.86 0.66 -7.75
N GLY A 49 7.34 1.84 -7.39
CA GLY A 49 8.76 2.18 -7.45
C GLY A 49 9.43 1.90 -6.11
N VAL A 50 10.57 1.23 -6.10
CA VAL A 50 11.37 0.96 -4.90
C VAL A 50 12.80 1.38 -5.14
N LYS A 51 13.32 2.30 -4.32
CA LYS A 51 14.75 2.60 -4.27
C LYS A 51 15.38 1.71 -3.21
N LEU A 52 16.37 0.92 -3.63
CA LEU A 52 17.00 -0.05 -2.74
C LEU A 52 18.45 -0.33 -3.14
N THR A 53 19.20 -0.94 -2.22
CA THR A 53 20.51 -1.55 -2.49
C THR A 53 20.43 -3.04 -2.15
N SER A 54 20.87 -3.91 -3.07
CA SER A 54 20.95 -5.35 -2.83
C SER A 54 22.39 -5.84 -2.88
N LYS A 55 22.80 -6.64 -1.89
CA LYS A 55 24.05 -7.38 -1.88
C LYS A 55 23.92 -8.76 -2.53
N SER A 56 22.72 -9.14 -2.97
CA SER A 56 22.40 -10.41 -3.61
C SER A 56 22.11 -10.22 -5.10
N GLU A 57 22.49 -11.20 -5.91
CA GLU A 57 22.12 -11.28 -7.33
C GLU A 57 20.67 -11.68 -7.53
N GLN A 58 20.01 -12.29 -6.54
CA GLN A 58 18.61 -12.63 -6.60
C GLN A 58 17.86 -12.08 -5.39
N ILE A 59 16.72 -11.46 -5.64
CA ILE A 59 15.82 -10.92 -4.63
C ILE A 59 14.37 -11.34 -4.91
N PHE A 60 13.50 -11.18 -3.92
CA PHE A 60 12.08 -11.40 -4.12
C PHE A 60 11.24 -10.40 -3.34
N LEU A 61 10.13 -9.96 -3.95
CA LEU A 61 9.06 -9.24 -3.28
C LEU A 61 7.94 -10.21 -2.93
N ASP A 62 7.19 -9.91 -1.89
CA ASP A 62 5.93 -10.59 -1.59
C ASP A 62 4.82 -9.93 -2.42
N TYR A 63 3.97 -10.76 -3.05
CA TYR A 63 2.82 -10.28 -3.80
C TYR A 63 1.74 -11.36 -3.95
N LEU A 64 0.55 -11.05 -3.49
CA LEU A 64 -0.65 -11.90 -3.57
C LEU A 64 -1.77 -11.26 -4.42
N GLY A 65 -1.38 -10.39 -5.35
CA GLY A 65 -2.33 -9.78 -6.29
C GLY A 65 -2.68 -10.69 -7.47
N GLU A 66 -3.36 -10.13 -8.45
CA GLU A 66 -3.90 -10.85 -9.60
C GLU A 66 -2.83 -11.24 -10.62
N SER A 67 -2.03 -10.26 -11.05
CA SER A 67 -1.00 -10.45 -12.08
C SER A 67 0.10 -9.41 -11.95
N VAL A 68 1.27 -9.76 -12.47
CA VAL A 68 2.39 -8.84 -12.70
C VAL A 68 2.52 -8.64 -14.21
N GLU A 69 2.64 -7.40 -14.64
CA GLU A 69 2.76 -7.05 -16.06
C GLU A 69 4.21 -6.82 -16.47
N SER A 70 4.95 -6.10 -15.62
CA SER A 70 6.34 -5.77 -15.91
C SER A 70 7.16 -5.57 -14.65
N VAL A 71 8.45 -5.89 -14.75
CA VAL A 71 9.47 -5.58 -13.74
C VAL A 71 10.68 -4.98 -14.44
N THR A 72 11.12 -3.82 -13.96
CA THR A 72 12.31 -3.16 -14.49
C THR A 72 13.27 -2.76 -13.37
N ILE A 73 14.57 -2.72 -13.67
CA ILE A 73 15.60 -2.12 -12.81
C ILE A 73 16.26 -0.99 -13.59
N ASN A 74 16.29 0.22 -13.02
CA ASN A 74 16.81 1.43 -13.67
C ASN A 74 16.19 1.66 -15.07
N GLY A 75 14.89 1.36 -15.23
CA GLY A 75 14.16 1.49 -16.49
C GLY A 75 14.39 0.36 -17.51
N ASN A 76 15.26 -0.61 -17.22
CA ASN A 76 15.52 -1.75 -18.10
C ASN A 76 14.75 -2.99 -17.64
N PRO A 77 14.04 -3.70 -18.54
CA PRO A 77 13.38 -4.95 -18.21
C PRO A 77 14.37 -5.99 -17.66
N VAL A 78 13.96 -6.71 -16.63
CA VAL A 78 14.74 -7.81 -16.05
C VAL A 78 13.92 -9.10 -16.06
N PRO A 79 14.56 -10.29 -16.11
CA PRO A 79 13.85 -11.55 -15.94
C PRO A 79 13.23 -11.65 -14.54
N TRP A 80 12.00 -12.14 -14.48
CA TRP A 80 11.27 -12.36 -13.23
C TRP A 80 10.30 -13.55 -13.35
N GLU A 81 9.93 -14.12 -12.21
CA GLU A 81 8.91 -15.18 -12.09
C GLU A 81 7.96 -14.86 -10.94
N GLN A 82 6.65 -14.92 -11.21
CA GLN A 82 5.64 -14.87 -10.15
C GLN A 82 5.28 -16.29 -9.74
N LYS A 83 5.58 -16.67 -8.49
CA LYS A 83 5.35 -18.00 -7.97
C LYS A 83 5.12 -18.00 -6.47
N GLY A 84 4.07 -18.71 -6.02
CA GLY A 84 3.83 -18.95 -4.59
C GLY A 84 3.69 -17.68 -3.75
N GLY A 85 3.12 -16.59 -4.31
CA GLY A 85 2.97 -15.33 -3.62
C GLY A 85 4.23 -14.47 -3.56
N ARG A 86 5.18 -14.69 -4.47
CA ARG A 86 6.42 -13.93 -4.60
C ARG A 86 6.67 -13.54 -6.05
N ILE A 87 7.34 -12.42 -6.24
CA ILE A 87 7.96 -12.00 -7.50
C ILE A 87 9.46 -12.17 -7.28
N VAL A 88 10.03 -13.19 -7.89
CA VAL A 88 11.48 -13.48 -7.83
C VAL A 88 12.12 -12.85 -9.05
N LEU A 89 13.21 -12.13 -8.88
CA LEU A 89 13.94 -11.47 -9.96
C LEU A 89 15.44 -11.46 -9.72
N ASP A 90 16.20 -11.37 -10.82
CA ASP A 90 17.63 -11.29 -10.79
C ASP A 90 18.10 -9.83 -10.88
N VAL A 91 18.97 -9.42 -9.98
CA VAL A 91 19.67 -8.14 -10.03
C VAL A 91 20.88 -8.29 -10.95
N PRO A 92 21.03 -7.49 -12.01
CA PRO A 92 22.19 -7.56 -12.89
C PRO A 92 23.51 -7.46 -12.09
N ALA A 93 24.46 -8.35 -12.36
CA ALA A 93 25.70 -8.48 -11.58
C ALA A 93 26.44 -7.15 -11.39
N GLY A 94 26.44 -6.27 -12.42
CA GLY A 94 27.05 -4.95 -12.34
C GLY A 94 26.36 -3.94 -11.41
N LEU A 95 25.17 -4.28 -10.91
CA LEU A 95 24.36 -3.44 -10.00
C LEU A 95 24.32 -3.95 -8.56
N VAL A 96 24.83 -5.15 -8.30
CA VAL A 96 24.93 -5.70 -6.94
C VAL A 96 25.80 -4.79 -6.07
N GLY A 97 25.32 -4.45 -4.88
CA GLY A 97 25.94 -3.52 -3.94
C GLY A 97 25.83 -2.03 -4.34
N ARG A 98 25.04 -1.71 -5.35
CA ARG A 98 24.78 -0.33 -5.77
C ARG A 98 23.31 0.04 -5.58
N PRO A 99 22.97 1.33 -5.37
CA PRO A 99 21.60 1.79 -5.39
C PRO A 99 20.94 1.51 -6.74
N ILE A 100 19.74 0.94 -6.72
CA ILE A 100 18.90 0.65 -7.88
C ILE A 100 17.50 1.21 -7.69
N ALA A 101 16.83 1.51 -8.80
CA ALA A 101 15.41 1.83 -8.87
C ALA A 101 14.68 0.62 -9.49
N LEU A 102 14.01 -0.16 -8.65
CA LEU A 102 13.12 -1.25 -9.07
C LEU A 102 11.74 -0.66 -9.34
N HIS A 103 11.10 -1.06 -10.44
CA HIS A 103 9.73 -0.69 -10.75
C HIS A 103 8.93 -1.92 -11.14
N VAL A 104 7.72 -2.03 -10.60
CA VAL A 104 6.79 -3.15 -10.85
C VAL A 104 5.42 -2.58 -11.21
N CYS A 105 4.89 -3.00 -12.38
CA CYS A 105 3.49 -2.79 -12.76
C CYS A 105 2.72 -4.07 -12.54
N ALA A 106 1.57 -3.99 -11.88
CA ALA A 106 0.79 -5.15 -11.49
C ALA A 106 -0.70 -4.82 -11.36
N HIS A 107 -1.53 -5.86 -11.23
CA HIS A 107 -2.96 -5.74 -10.92
C HIS A 107 -3.27 -6.44 -9.61
N SER A 108 -3.91 -5.73 -8.70
CA SER A 108 -4.35 -6.26 -7.42
C SER A 108 -5.87 -6.43 -7.36
N ARG A 109 -6.36 -7.27 -6.44
CA ARG A 109 -7.79 -7.52 -6.24
C ARG A 109 -8.31 -6.77 -5.01
N TYR A 110 -9.54 -6.26 -5.13
CA TYR A 110 -10.30 -5.87 -3.94
C TYR A 110 -10.68 -7.09 -3.12
N SER A 111 -10.43 -7.01 -1.82
CA SER A 111 -10.84 -8.03 -0.86
C SER A 111 -12.31 -7.87 -0.47
N ARG A 112 -12.92 -8.99 -0.04
CA ARG A 112 -14.24 -9.03 0.59
C ARG A 112 -14.19 -9.65 2.00
N SER A 113 -12.99 -10.05 2.44
CA SER A 113 -12.75 -10.70 3.74
C SER A 113 -12.16 -9.79 4.80
N GLY A 114 -11.97 -8.49 4.48
CA GLY A 114 -11.35 -7.53 5.39
C GLY A 114 -9.83 -7.46 5.31
N GLN A 115 -9.14 -8.37 4.61
CA GLN A 115 -7.69 -8.36 4.43
C GLN A 115 -7.28 -7.57 3.18
N GLY A 116 -6.11 -6.92 3.18
CA GLY A 116 -5.65 -6.11 2.06
C GLY A 116 -6.55 -4.89 1.84
N LEU A 117 -6.86 -4.53 0.59
CA LEU A 117 -7.78 -3.44 0.27
C LEU A 117 -9.21 -3.98 0.16
N HIS A 118 -9.98 -3.79 1.21
CA HIS A 118 -11.36 -4.26 1.30
C HIS A 118 -12.32 -3.33 0.57
N ARG A 119 -13.22 -3.90 -0.23
CA ARG A 119 -14.31 -3.19 -0.90
C ARG A 119 -15.65 -3.60 -0.31
N PHE A 120 -16.37 -2.62 0.19
CA PHE A 120 -17.69 -2.79 0.77
C PHE A 120 -18.70 -1.87 0.07
N THR A 121 -19.79 -2.44 -0.42
CA THR A 121 -20.94 -1.65 -0.88
C THR A 121 -21.99 -1.66 0.21
N ASP A 122 -22.30 -0.48 0.75
CA ASP A 122 -23.22 -0.33 1.85
C ASP A 122 -24.66 -0.53 1.36
N PRO A 123 -25.43 -1.50 1.90
CA PRO A 123 -26.81 -1.72 1.49
C PRO A 123 -27.76 -0.61 1.90
N GLN A 124 -27.38 0.28 2.83
CA GLN A 124 -28.24 1.37 3.30
C GLN A 124 -28.18 2.59 2.38
N ASP A 125 -27.00 2.96 1.90
CA ASP A 125 -26.81 4.13 1.06
C ASP A 125 -26.43 3.79 -0.40
N GLY A 126 -26.16 2.51 -0.70
CA GLY A 126 -25.76 2.03 -2.02
C GLY A 126 -24.34 2.41 -2.46
N ASN A 127 -23.60 3.13 -1.62
CA ASN A 127 -22.27 3.60 -1.95
C ASN A 127 -21.19 2.52 -1.73
N THR A 128 -20.10 2.66 -2.47
CA THR A 128 -18.92 1.80 -2.32
C THR A 128 -17.84 2.51 -1.52
N TYR A 129 -17.28 1.78 -0.56
CA TYR A 129 -16.23 2.24 0.35
C TYR A 129 -15.05 1.28 0.27
N LEU A 130 -13.83 1.82 0.23
CA LEU A 130 -12.59 1.07 0.30
C LEU A 130 -11.86 1.43 1.59
N TYR A 131 -11.27 0.41 2.23
CA TYR A 131 -10.34 0.59 3.35
C TYR A 131 -9.38 -0.58 3.43
N SER A 132 -8.14 -0.29 3.82
CA SER A 132 -7.10 -1.30 3.91
C SER A 132 -7.00 -1.89 5.31
N HIS A 133 -6.61 -3.17 5.36
CA HIS A 133 -6.14 -3.84 6.55
C HIS A 133 -4.96 -4.73 6.16
N SER A 134 -3.76 -4.33 6.56
CA SER A 134 -2.51 -4.93 6.10
C SER A 134 -1.76 -5.70 7.19
N GLU A 135 -2.21 -5.64 8.44
CA GLU A 135 -1.59 -6.35 9.56
C GLU A 135 -1.98 -7.84 9.57
N PRO A 136 -1.05 -8.77 9.86
CA PRO A 136 0.38 -8.50 10.10
C PRO A 136 1.24 -8.52 8.85
N SER A 137 0.76 -9.00 7.69
CA SER A 137 1.54 -9.18 6.46
C SER A 137 0.65 -9.27 5.21
N ASP A 138 -0.36 -8.40 5.14
CA ASP A 138 -1.32 -8.34 4.03
C ASP A 138 -1.15 -7.10 3.13
N ALA A 139 -0.08 -6.30 3.34
CA ALA A 139 0.31 -5.24 2.39
C ALA A 139 0.57 -5.81 0.99
N ARG A 140 1.16 -6.99 0.92
CA ARG A 140 1.39 -7.77 -0.30
C ARG A 140 0.13 -8.17 -1.08
N ARG A 141 -1.07 -7.98 -0.53
CA ARG A 141 -2.34 -8.14 -1.23
C ARG A 141 -2.75 -6.87 -1.97
N ILE A 142 -2.16 -5.73 -1.59
CA ILE A 142 -2.46 -4.42 -2.16
C ILE A 142 -1.41 -4.05 -3.20
N PHE A 143 -0.12 -4.24 -2.89
CA PHE A 143 0.99 -3.87 -3.76
C PHE A 143 2.21 -4.79 -3.57
N PRO A 144 3.03 -5.01 -4.61
CA PRO A 144 4.31 -5.72 -4.48
C PRO A 144 5.23 -5.02 -3.48
N CYS A 145 5.73 -5.73 -2.48
CA CYS A 145 6.59 -5.13 -1.45
C CYS A 145 7.49 -6.17 -0.75
N PHE A 146 8.45 -5.69 0.00
CA PHE A 146 9.18 -6.50 0.98
C PHE A 146 8.39 -6.47 2.30
N ASP A 147 7.39 -7.36 2.41
CA ASP A 147 6.42 -7.34 3.52
C ASP A 147 7.02 -7.93 4.80
N GLN A 148 7.97 -7.20 5.36
CA GLN A 148 8.76 -7.56 6.52
C GLN A 148 8.90 -6.34 7.45
N PRO A 149 8.52 -6.44 8.74
CA PRO A 149 8.38 -5.29 9.64
C PRO A 149 9.64 -4.46 9.89
N ASP A 150 10.83 -5.06 9.84
CA ASP A 150 12.11 -4.38 10.06
C ASP A 150 12.67 -3.70 8.81
N LEU A 151 12.17 -4.03 7.61
CA LEU A 151 12.52 -3.36 6.37
C LEU A 151 11.67 -2.09 6.18
N LYS A 152 11.90 -1.11 7.05
CA LYS A 152 11.20 0.16 7.02
C LYS A 152 11.74 1.07 5.94
N ALA A 153 10.84 1.77 5.25
CA ALA A 153 11.20 2.75 4.24
C ALA A 153 10.23 3.94 4.24
N GLN A 154 10.66 5.05 3.66
CA GLN A 154 9.80 6.18 3.39
C GLN A 154 8.84 5.82 2.24
N CYS A 155 7.54 6.12 2.38
CA CYS A 155 6.53 5.85 1.37
C CYS A 155 5.88 7.14 0.88
N THR A 156 5.84 7.34 -0.43
CA THR A 156 5.01 8.34 -1.10
C THR A 156 3.86 7.63 -1.78
N VAL A 157 2.64 8.11 -1.57
CA VAL A 157 1.43 7.51 -2.11
C VAL A 157 0.77 8.47 -3.08
N ARG A 158 0.36 7.96 -4.23
CA ARG A 158 -0.53 8.57 -5.19
C ARG A 158 -1.74 7.63 -5.38
N MET A 159 -2.94 8.15 -5.35
CA MET A 159 -4.17 7.40 -5.61
C MET A 159 -5.03 8.12 -6.64
N THR A 160 -5.44 7.43 -7.69
CA THR A 160 -6.53 7.88 -8.54
C THR A 160 -7.82 7.29 -7.99
N VAL A 161 -8.82 8.13 -7.69
CA VAL A 161 -10.10 7.75 -7.08
C VAL A 161 -11.26 8.32 -7.89
N PRO A 162 -12.47 7.74 -7.84
CA PRO A 162 -13.64 8.33 -8.47
C PRO A 162 -13.82 9.79 -8.08
N GLN A 163 -14.26 10.61 -9.03
CA GLN A 163 -14.40 12.06 -8.84
C GLN A 163 -15.22 12.39 -7.58
N GLY A 164 -14.66 13.29 -6.76
CA GLY A 164 -15.31 13.76 -5.53
C GLY A 164 -15.22 12.80 -4.34
N TRP A 165 -14.57 11.64 -4.48
CA TRP A 165 -14.35 10.75 -3.35
C TRP A 165 -13.29 11.32 -2.38
N VAL A 166 -13.50 11.07 -1.10
CA VAL A 166 -12.46 11.26 -0.08
C VAL A 166 -11.35 10.25 -0.33
N ALA A 167 -10.10 10.68 -0.20
CA ALA A 167 -8.93 9.82 -0.23
C ALA A 167 -8.11 10.07 1.05
N LEU A 168 -7.76 9.00 1.74
CA LEU A 168 -7.02 9.04 3.00
C LEU A 168 -5.84 8.08 2.94
N SER A 169 -4.70 8.50 3.49
CA SER A 169 -3.52 7.69 3.70
C SER A 169 -2.82 8.10 4.99
N ASN A 170 -1.62 7.55 5.25
CA ASN A 170 -0.84 7.82 6.47
C ASN A 170 -0.41 9.27 6.65
N GLN A 171 -0.41 10.06 5.58
CA GLN A 171 0.02 11.46 5.60
C GLN A 171 -1.02 12.36 4.94
N PRO A 172 -1.01 13.67 5.23
CA PRO A 172 -1.90 14.63 4.58
C PRO A 172 -1.74 14.65 3.05
N GLU A 173 -2.87 14.90 2.39
CA GLU A 173 -2.91 15.24 0.97
C GLU A 173 -2.08 16.51 0.68
N THR A 174 -1.29 16.48 -0.40
CA THR A 174 -0.48 17.62 -0.88
C THR A 174 -1.04 18.22 -2.15
N THR A 175 -1.51 17.39 -3.06
CA THR A 175 -2.14 17.82 -4.32
C THR A 175 -3.33 16.94 -4.66
N ARG A 176 -4.30 17.54 -5.36
CA ARG A 176 -5.44 16.87 -5.97
C ARG A 176 -5.66 17.45 -7.37
N GLU A 177 -5.65 16.57 -8.35
CA GLU A 177 -5.78 16.93 -9.76
C GLU A 177 -6.97 16.16 -10.35
N ALA A 178 -7.94 16.89 -10.90
CA ALA A 178 -9.06 16.28 -11.61
C ALA A 178 -8.61 15.71 -12.95
N GLY A 179 -8.96 14.46 -13.23
CA GLY A 179 -8.63 13.75 -14.46
C GLY A 179 -9.84 13.10 -15.12
N ALA A 180 -9.64 12.51 -16.30
CA ALA A 180 -10.71 11.86 -17.05
C ALA A 180 -11.24 10.58 -16.36
N HIS A 181 -10.42 9.93 -15.55
CA HIS A 181 -10.74 8.68 -14.83
C HIS A 181 -10.98 8.89 -13.33
N GLY A 182 -11.08 10.15 -12.88
CA GLY A 182 -11.25 10.51 -11.47
C GLY A 182 -10.25 11.55 -11.01
N ASP A 183 -10.18 11.75 -9.70
CA ASP A 183 -9.24 12.66 -9.05
C ASP A 183 -7.95 11.92 -8.71
N THR A 184 -6.80 12.44 -9.11
CA THR A 184 -5.49 11.94 -8.67
C THR A 184 -5.02 12.71 -7.45
N VAL A 185 -4.83 12.01 -6.35
CA VAL A 185 -4.47 12.55 -5.04
C VAL A 185 -3.06 12.09 -4.67
N THR A 186 -2.18 13.05 -4.37
CA THR A 186 -0.82 12.77 -3.89
C THR A 186 -0.71 13.11 -2.40
N PHE A 187 -0.07 12.24 -1.64
CA PHE A 187 0.15 12.42 -0.21
C PHE A 187 1.61 12.75 0.09
N ARG A 188 1.84 13.48 1.17
CA ARG A 188 3.19 13.71 1.68
C ARG A 188 3.87 12.38 2.01
N ALA A 189 5.19 12.31 1.80
CA ALA A 189 5.97 11.14 2.16
C ALA A 189 5.90 10.84 3.68
N THR A 190 5.81 9.56 4.03
CA THR A 190 5.84 9.13 5.43
C THR A 190 7.25 9.25 6.02
N PRO A 191 7.43 9.29 7.34
CA PRO A 191 8.65 8.78 7.97
C PRO A 191 8.89 7.32 7.55
N PRO A 192 10.09 6.74 7.78
CA PRO A 192 10.30 5.31 7.54
C PRO A 192 9.34 4.44 8.33
N VAL A 193 8.45 3.71 7.64
CA VAL A 193 7.43 2.84 8.23
C VAL A 193 7.51 1.44 7.63
N SER A 194 7.01 0.44 8.38
CA SER A 194 6.82 -0.91 7.87
C SER A 194 5.65 -0.94 6.88
N THR A 195 5.71 -1.82 5.88
CA THR A 195 4.68 -1.92 4.82
C THR A 195 3.28 -2.20 5.36
N TYR A 196 3.15 -3.01 6.41
CA TYR A 196 1.85 -3.34 7.02
C TYR A 196 1.17 -2.14 7.71
N LEU A 197 1.92 -1.05 7.99
CA LEU A 197 1.36 0.19 8.54
C LEU A 197 0.81 1.13 7.47
N MET A 198 1.00 0.82 6.19
CA MET A 198 0.41 1.62 5.11
C MET A 198 -1.10 1.48 5.12
N ALA A 199 -1.78 2.62 5.19
CA ALA A 199 -3.22 2.72 5.26
C ALA A 199 -3.78 3.45 4.03
N PHE A 200 -4.86 2.91 3.48
CA PHE A 200 -5.59 3.47 2.36
C PHE A 200 -7.09 3.40 2.67
N ALA A 201 -7.78 4.53 2.56
CA ALA A 201 -9.23 4.54 2.59
C ALA A 201 -9.75 5.54 1.56
N THR A 202 -10.78 5.15 0.80
CA THR A 202 -11.41 6.03 -0.17
C THR A 202 -12.87 5.66 -0.39
N GLY A 203 -13.68 6.68 -0.66
CA GLY A 203 -15.11 6.55 -0.81
C GLY A 203 -15.83 7.87 -0.54
N PRO A 204 -17.16 7.91 -0.65
CA PRO A 204 -17.96 9.08 -0.30
C PRO A 204 -18.15 9.17 1.23
N TYR A 205 -17.02 9.17 1.96
CA TYR A 205 -17.02 9.32 3.41
C TYR A 205 -17.50 10.72 3.84
N VAL A 206 -18.19 10.78 4.97
CA VAL A 206 -18.53 12.02 5.67
C VAL A 206 -17.54 12.19 6.83
N ALA A 207 -17.06 13.43 7.02
CA ALA A 207 -16.07 13.74 8.02
C ALA A 207 -16.63 14.68 9.09
N GLN A 208 -16.31 14.38 10.34
CA GLN A 208 -16.31 15.35 11.44
C GLN A 208 -14.86 15.71 11.74
N ARG A 209 -14.58 17.00 11.96
CA ARG A 209 -13.23 17.51 12.16
C ARG A 209 -13.16 18.41 13.37
N ASP A 210 -12.04 18.37 14.06
CA ASP A 210 -11.70 19.26 15.16
C ASP A 210 -10.19 19.51 15.18
N THR A 211 -9.75 20.37 16.08
CA THR A 211 -8.32 20.69 16.26
C THR A 211 -7.97 20.60 17.75
N TRP A 212 -7.17 19.60 18.06
CA TRP A 212 -6.58 19.54 19.41
C TRP A 212 -5.44 20.55 19.54
N ARG A 213 -5.41 21.25 20.69
CA ARG A 213 -4.34 22.19 21.04
C ARG A 213 -3.66 21.79 22.33
N SER A 214 -2.32 21.80 22.32
CA SER A 214 -1.57 21.55 23.57
C SER A 214 -1.88 22.61 24.61
N PRO A 215 -1.81 22.29 25.93
CA PRO A 215 -2.09 23.24 27.01
C PRO A 215 -1.20 24.50 26.98
N ASP A 216 0.00 24.40 26.43
CA ASP A 216 0.94 25.51 26.25
C ASP A 216 0.72 26.28 24.94
N GLY A 217 -0.28 25.91 24.14
CA GLY A 217 -0.63 26.54 22.84
C GLY A 217 0.40 26.38 21.73
N LYS A 218 1.45 25.58 21.91
CA LYS A 218 2.54 25.46 20.94
C LYS A 218 2.33 24.42 19.87
N ARG A 219 1.40 23.48 20.07
CA ARG A 219 1.10 22.42 19.10
C ARG A 219 -0.40 22.38 18.82
N GLU A 220 -0.70 22.25 17.55
CA GLU A 220 -2.04 21.97 17.04
C GLU A 220 -2.01 20.67 16.27
N ILE A 221 -3.02 19.81 16.45
CA ILE A 221 -3.20 18.56 15.74
C ILE A 221 -4.61 18.56 15.18
N GLU A 222 -4.72 18.48 13.86
CA GLU A 222 -6.02 18.27 13.22
C GLU A 222 -6.53 16.86 13.51
N LEU A 223 -7.73 16.77 14.04
CA LEU A 223 -8.44 15.52 14.31
C LEU A 223 -9.52 15.34 13.25
N GLY A 224 -9.78 14.09 12.88
CA GLY A 224 -10.84 13.78 11.96
C GLY A 224 -11.37 12.37 12.15
N VAL A 225 -12.70 12.24 12.13
CA VAL A 225 -13.39 10.96 12.10
C VAL A 225 -14.17 10.90 10.80
N TRP A 226 -13.93 9.84 10.04
CA TRP A 226 -14.62 9.58 8.78
C TRP A 226 -15.54 8.39 8.95
N SER A 227 -16.79 8.54 8.56
CA SER A 227 -17.78 7.47 8.57
C SER A 227 -18.43 7.32 7.20
N ARG A 228 -19.03 6.15 6.94
CA ARG A 228 -19.92 5.99 5.81
C ARG A 228 -21.10 6.97 5.94
N ALA A 229 -21.64 7.44 4.81
CA ALA A 229 -22.75 8.39 4.83
C ALA A 229 -23.95 7.86 5.63
N SER A 230 -24.25 6.55 5.51
CA SER A 230 -25.31 5.88 6.28
C SER A 230 -25.12 5.91 7.81
N MET A 231 -23.88 6.15 8.28
CA MET A 231 -23.52 6.18 9.71
C MET A 231 -23.30 7.60 10.24
N ALA A 232 -23.44 8.63 9.40
CA ALA A 232 -23.11 10.01 9.75
C ALA A 232 -23.84 10.52 11.00
N GLU A 233 -25.12 10.16 11.18
CA GLU A 233 -25.93 10.55 12.33
C GLU A 233 -25.51 9.88 13.65
N HIS A 234 -24.72 8.81 13.59
CA HIS A 234 -24.22 8.08 14.76
C HIS A 234 -22.81 8.52 15.19
N VAL A 235 -22.19 9.43 14.44
CA VAL A 235 -20.88 10.01 14.76
C VAL A 235 -21.13 11.38 15.36
N ASP A 236 -21.07 11.47 16.68
CA ASP A 236 -21.22 12.74 17.41
C ASP A 236 -19.86 13.37 17.77
N SER A 237 -19.90 14.58 18.32
CA SER A 237 -18.69 15.32 18.71
C SER A 237 -17.93 14.68 19.87
N GLU A 238 -18.58 13.84 20.69
CA GLU A 238 -17.92 13.19 21.83
C GLU A 238 -16.76 12.29 21.38
N ILE A 239 -16.83 11.73 20.16
CA ILE A 239 -15.73 10.93 19.61
C ILE A 239 -14.44 11.75 19.50
N LEU A 240 -14.53 13.03 19.15
CA LEU A 240 -13.37 13.92 19.02
C LEU A 240 -12.86 14.41 20.38
N GLU A 241 -13.70 14.41 21.42
CA GLU A 241 -13.33 14.82 22.78
C GLU A 241 -12.49 13.75 23.51
N VAL A 242 -12.67 12.46 23.16
CA VAL A 242 -11.95 11.33 23.78
C VAL A 242 -10.73 10.87 23.00
N THR A 243 -10.44 11.47 21.85
CA THR A 243 -9.27 11.18 21.02
C THR A 243 -8.13 12.12 21.32
#